data_4a999e1523bc3ba96aaf65f200273f0b
#
_entry.id   4a999e1523bc3ba96aaf65f200273f0b
#
_cell.length_a   1.000
_cell.length_b   1.000
_cell.length_c   1.000
_cell.angle_alpha   90.00
_cell.angle_beta   90.00
_cell.angle_gamma   90.00
#
_symmetry.space_group_name_H-M   'P 1'
#
loop_
_entity.id
_entity.type
_entity.pdbx_description
1 polymer ?
#
loop_
_entity_poly.entity_id
_entity_poly.type
_entity_poly.pdbx_seq_one_letter_code
_entity_poly.pdbx_strand_id
1 'polypeptide(L)'
;MKLTHFAAAFLGLSAADAALTYKGVDWSSVVVEERAGVSYKNVNGNAQPLEKIFADNGVNTVRQRVWVNPRDGNYNLAYNIALAKRAKAAGLGVYIDFHYSDTWADPAHQTTPSGWPTDIENLSWKLYNYTLDAANQFQAAGVQPTIMSIGNEITPGLLWPTGKTNNWGNIARLLHSAAWGIKDSTLNPKPKIMVHLDNGW
;
A
#
# COMPACT_ATOMS: atom_id res chain seq x y z
N MET A 1 18.61 -8.16 -70.92
CA MET A 1 17.74 -7.54 -69.91
C MET A 1 17.94 -8.31 -68.61
N LYS A 2 18.62 -7.72 -67.63
CA LYS A 2 18.84 -8.34 -66.30
C LYS A 2 17.79 -7.78 -65.32
N LEU A 3 16.89 -8.61 -64.84
CA LEU A 3 15.96 -8.26 -63.78
C LEU A 3 16.70 -8.30 -62.44
N THR A 4 16.83 -7.15 -61.81
CA THR A 4 17.28 -7.03 -60.41
C THR A 4 16.10 -7.22 -59.48
N HIS A 5 16.15 -8.27 -58.67
CA HIS A 5 15.15 -8.51 -57.61
C HIS A 5 15.49 -7.61 -56.40
N PHE A 6 14.63 -6.68 -56.10
CA PHE A 6 14.66 -5.96 -54.82
C PHE A 6 13.98 -6.81 -53.75
N ALA A 7 14.76 -7.30 -52.79
CA ALA A 7 14.22 -7.90 -51.57
C ALA A 7 13.86 -6.77 -50.58
N ALA A 8 12.58 -6.58 -50.35
CA ALA A 8 12.12 -5.71 -49.28
C ALA A 8 12.24 -6.42 -47.93
N ALA A 9 13.18 -5.98 -47.10
CA ALA A 9 13.29 -6.44 -45.73
C ALA A 9 12.18 -5.78 -44.91
N PHE A 10 11.17 -6.53 -44.51
CA PHE A 10 10.19 -6.10 -43.49
C PHE A 10 10.87 -6.14 -42.12
N LEU A 11 11.29 -4.99 -41.62
CA LEU A 11 11.60 -4.80 -40.20
C LEU A 11 10.31 -4.87 -39.42
N GLY A 12 10.00 -6.02 -38.85
CA GLY A 12 8.91 -6.17 -37.88
C GLY A 12 9.25 -5.35 -36.64
N LEU A 13 8.64 -4.19 -36.49
CA LEU A 13 8.56 -3.47 -35.21
C LEU A 13 7.71 -4.32 -34.26
N SER A 14 8.35 -5.13 -33.42
CA SER A 14 7.69 -5.68 -32.26
C SER A 14 7.35 -4.52 -31.35
N ALA A 15 6.07 -4.11 -31.29
CA ALA A 15 5.58 -3.27 -30.22
C ALA A 15 5.85 -4.04 -28.92
N ALA A 16 6.81 -3.56 -28.13
CA ALA A 16 6.97 -4.04 -26.77
C ALA A 16 5.70 -3.64 -26.01
N ASP A 17 4.80 -4.60 -25.77
CA ASP A 17 3.70 -4.42 -24.86
C ASP A 17 4.29 -4.10 -23.48
N ALA A 18 4.29 -2.82 -23.10
CA ALA A 18 4.69 -2.38 -21.78
C ALA A 18 3.61 -2.85 -20.79
N ALA A 19 3.68 -4.13 -20.40
CA ALA A 19 2.80 -4.68 -19.40
C ALA A 19 2.98 -3.91 -18.08
N LEU A 20 1.88 -3.44 -17.47
CA LEU A 20 1.90 -2.80 -16.17
C LEU A 20 2.51 -3.75 -15.14
N THR A 21 3.56 -3.29 -14.44
CA THR A 21 4.21 -4.06 -13.37
C THR A 21 3.25 -4.37 -12.23
N TYR A 22 2.41 -3.40 -11.88
CA TYR A 22 1.41 -3.53 -10.83
C TYR A 22 0.01 -3.35 -11.43
N LYS A 23 -0.81 -4.39 -11.28
CA LYS A 23 -2.23 -4.41 -11.60
C LYS A 23 -2.95 -4.57 -10.28
N GLY A 24 -3.22 -3.45 -9.60
CA GLY A 24 -3.64 -3.42 -8.21
C GLY A 24 -5.10 -3.06 -8.04
N VAL A 25 -5.68 -3.55 -6.95
CA VAL A 25 -7.00 -3.18 -6.45
C VAL A 25 -6.93 -2.91 -4.94
N ASP A 26 -7.80 -2.02 -4.43
CA ASP A 26 -8.01 -1.90 -2.99
C ASP A 26 -9.01 -2.96 -2.53
N TRP A 27 -8.65 -3.70 -1.49
CA TRP A 27 -9.53 -4.70 -0.89
C TRP A 27 -9.61 -4.58 0.64
N SER A 28 -9.22 -3.43 1.15
CA SER A 28 -9.10 -3.19 2.59
C SER A 28 -10.36 -3.58 3.39
N SER A 29 -11.55 -3.42 2.78
CA SER A 29 -12.84 -3.67 3.45
C SER A 29 -13.35 -5.10 3.34
N VAL A 30 -12.67 -6.00 2.61
CA VAL A 30 -13.21 -7.34 2.30
C VAL A 30 -13.65 -8.13 3.54
N VAL A 31 -12.89 -8.09 4.63
CA VAL A 31 -13.25 -8.82 5.87
C VAL A 31 -14.48 -8.20 6.54
N VAL A 32 -14.64 -6.88 6.48
CA VAL A 32 -15.83 -6.17 7.00
C VAL A 32 -17.07 -6.58 6.20
N GLU A 33 -16.95 -6.62 4.89
CA GLU A 33 -18.03 -7.01 3.98
C GLU A 33 -18.40 -8.50 4.15
N GLU A 34 -17.41 -9.39 4.23
CA GLU A 34 -17.64 -10.81 4.49
C GLU A 34 -18.35 -11.05 5.83
N ARG A 35 -17.98 -10.33 6.90
CA ARG A 35 -18.66 -10.37 8.19
C ARG A 35 -20.09 -9.85 8.11
N ALA A 36 -20.39 -8.95 7.20
CA ALA A 36 -21.73 -8.46 6.90
C ALA A 36 -22.54 -9.41 5.99
N GLY A 37 -21.98 -10.57 5.62
CA GLY A 37 -22.66 -11.58 4.81
C GLY A 37 -22.48 -11.42 3.30
N VAL A 38 -21.61 -10.50 2.85
CA VAL A 38 -21.29 -10.38 1.42
C VAL A 38 -20.51 -11.60 0.95
N SER A 39 -20.91 -12.16 -0.17
CA SER A 39 -20.21 -13.24 -0.88
C SER A 39 -19.89 -12.81 -2.31
N TYR A 40 -18.73 -13.24 -2.78
CA TYR A 40 -18.26 -12.87 -4.12
C TYR A 40 -18.45 -14.03 -5.08
N LYS A 41 -18.71 -13.72 -6.35
CA LYS A 41 -18.88 -14.71 -7.41
C LYS A 41 -17.92 -14.43 -8.54
N ASN A 42 -17.38 -15.47 -9.13
CA ASN A 42 -16.59 -15.40 -10.35
C ASN A 42 -17.48 -15.13 -11.58
N VAL A 43 -16.85 -14.99 -12.75
CA VAL A 43 -17.54 -14.70 -14.03
C VAL A 43 -18.56 -15.74 -14.43
N ASN A 44 -18.48 -16.95 -13.89
CA ASN A 44 -19.43 -18.04 -14.13
C ASN A 44 -20.57 -18.09 -13.09
N GLY A 45 -20.66 -17.12 -12.18
CA GLY A 45 -21.66 -17.04 -11.13
C GLY A 45 -21.39 -17.94 -9.91
N ASN A 46 -20.27 -18.65 -9.86
CA ASN A 46 -19.92 -19.52 -8.74
C ASN A 46 -19.30 -18.73 -7.59
N ALA A 47 -19.67 -19.04 -6.36
CA ALA A 47 -19.07 -18.45 -5.17
C ALA A 47 -17.57 -18.76 -5.10
N GLN A 48 -16.75 -17.74 -4.84
CA GLN A 48 -15.30 -17.88 -4.80
C GLN A 48 -14.69 -16.77 -3.91
N PRO A 49 -13.63 -17.07 -3.14
CA PRO A 49 -12.91 -16.03 -2.37
C PRO A 49 -12.43 -14.90 -3.28
N LEU A 50 -12.55 -13.65 -2.80
CA LEU A 50 -12.26 -12.46 -3.62
C LEU A 50 -10.80 -12.42 -4.10
N GLU A 51 -9.85 -12.79 -3.25
CA GLU A 51 -8.42 -12.86 -3.61
C GLU A 51 -8.16 -13.83 -4.77
N LYS A 52 -8.92 -14.92 -4.84
CA LYS A 52 -8.80 -15.87 -5.94
C LYS A 52 -9.43 -15.33 -7.22
N ILE A 53 -10.56 -14.64 -7.12
CA ILE A 53 -11.18 -13.94 -8.27
C ILE A 53 -10.18 -12.92 -8.83
N PHE A 54 -9.51 -12.16 -7.98
CA PHE A 54 -8.51 -11.18 -8.40
C PHE A 54 -7.35 -11.85 -9.14
N ALA A 55 -6.75 -12.88 -8.57
CA ALA A 55 -5.63 -13.61 -9.17
C ALA A 55 -6.02 -14.23 -10.53
N ASP A 56 -7.18 -14.87 -10.62
CA ASP A 56 -7.68 -15.51 -11.85
C ASP A 56 -7.96 -14.48 -12.96
N ASN A 57 -8.16 -13.19 -12.62
CA ASN A 57 -8.41 -12.10 -13.57
C ASN A 57 -7.22 -11.15 -13.77
N GLY A 58 -6.00 -11.59 -13.42
CA GLY A 58 -4.77 -10.89 -13.75
C GLY A 58 -4.41 -9.75 -12.81
N VAL A 59 -5.12 -9.57 -11.68
CA VAL A 59 -4.64 -8.72 -10.57
C VAL A 59 -3.42 -9.39 -9.96
N ASN A 60 -2.39 -8.62 -9.68
CA ASN A 60 -1.16 -9.12 -9.08
C ASN A 60 -0.78 -8.42 -7.77
N THR A 61 -1.52 -7.42 -7.37
CA THR A 61 -1.22 -6.63 -6.16
C THR A 61 -2.52 -6.15 -5.51
N VAL A 62 -2.59 -6.22 -4.20
CA VAL A 62 -3.74 -5.69 -3.42
C VAL A 62 -3.27 -4.62 -2.44
N ARG A 63 -4.02 -3.52 -2.38
CA ARG A 63 -3.79 -2.43 -1.42
C ARG A 63 -4.59 -2.68 -0.14
N GLN A 64 -3.94 -2.44 1.00
CA GLN A 64 -4.52 -2.52 2.33
C GLN A 64 -4.18 -1.25 3.12
N ARG A 65 -5.22 -0.52 3.56
CA ARG A 65 -5.04 0.63 4.46
C ARG A 65 -4.83 0.18 5.90
N VAL A 66 -3.90 0.83 6.58
CA VAL A 66 -3.59 0.55 7.99
C VAL A 66 -3.90 1.77 8.85
N TRP A 67 -4.80 1.59 9.82
CA TRP A 67 -5.09 2.55 10.87
C TRP A 67 -4.37 2.16 12.17
N VAL A 68 -4.08 3.15 13.01
CA VAL A 68 -3.24 2.93 14.21
C VAL A 68 -4.06 2.30 15.34
N ASN A 69 -5.09 2.98 15.84
CA ASN A 69 -5.94 2.53 16.94
C ASN A 69 -7.44 2.67 16.58
N PRO A 70 -7.93 1.98 15.54
CA PRO A 70 -9.34 2.06 15.18
C PRO A 70 -10.23 1.51 16.30
N ARG A 71 -11.35 2.18 16.55
CA ARG A 71 -12.24 1.88 17.69
C ARG A 71 -12.79 0.44 17.69
N ASP A 72 -13.06 -0.12 16.50
CA ASP A 72 -13.65 -1.44 16.33
C ASP A 72 -12.61 -2.52 15.93
N GLY A 73 -11.32 -2.16 15.89
CA GLY A 73 -10.23 -3.05 15.50
C GLY A 73 -10.16 -3.33 14.00
N ASN A 74 -11.12 -2.88 13.18
CA ASN A 74 -11.02 -3.02 11.74
C ASN A 74 -9.89 -2.15 11.19
N TYR A 75 -9.19 -2.64 10.17
CA TYR A 75 -8.05 -1.97 9.52
C TYR A 75 -6.82 -1.75 10.42
N ASN A 76 -6.78 -2.24 11.66
CA ASN A 76 -5.57 -2.20 12.48
C ASN A 76 -4.48 -3.13 11.91
N LEU A 77 -3.32 -3.14 12.54
CA LEU A 77 -2.18 -3.95 12.08
C LEU A 77 -2.50 -5.45 12.06
N ALA A 78 -3.14 -5.98 13.10
CA ALA A 78 -3.49 -7.41 13.18
C ALA A 78 -4.49 -7.83 12.08
N TYR A 79 -5.50 -7.00 11.83
CA TYR A 79 -6.44 -7.17 10.71
C TYR A 79 -5.69 -7.23 9.38
N ASN A 80 -4.78 -6.30 9.15
CA ASN A 80 -4.02 -6.22 7.90
C ASN A 80 -3.03 -7.37 7.72
N ILE A 81 -2.41 -7.86 8.79
CA ILE A 81 -1.55 -9.04 8.74
C ILE A 81 -2.36 -10.29 8.36
N ALA A 82 -3.55 -10.46 8.94
CA ALA A 82 -4.43 -11.59 8.58
C ALA A 82 -4.84 -11.52 7.11
N LEU A 83 -5.22 -10.34 6.63
CA LEU A 83 -5.61 -10.11 5.25
C LEU A 83 -4.43 -10.31 4.28
N ALA A 84 -3.23 -9.84 4.63
CA ALA A 84 -2.02 -10.01 3.83
C ALA A 84 -1.58 -11.49 3.69
N LYS A 85 -1.84 -12.32 4.70
CA LYS A 85 -1.63 -13.78 4.59
C LYS A 85 -2.54 -14.41 3.53
N ARG A 86 -3.80 -13.95 3.42
CA ARG A 86 -4.73 -14.40 2.36
C ARG A 86 -4.21 -13.99 0.98
N ALA A 87 -3.77 -12.73 0.82
CA ALA A 87 -3.18 -12.25 -0.43
C ALA A 87 -1.98 -13.10 -0.85
N LYS A 88 -1.04 -13.33 0.09
CA LYS A 88 0.14 -14.17 -0.16
C LYS A 88 -0.24 -15.59 -0.58
N ALA A 89 -1.21 -16.22 0.09
CA ALA A 89 -1.67 -17.56 -0.24
C ALA A 89 -2.30 -17.64 -1.65
N ALA A 90 -2.87 -16.53 -2.14
CA ALA A 90 -3.39 -16.41 -3.50
C ALA A 90 -2.34 -15.98 -4.54
N GLY A 91 -1.07 -15.81 -4.15
CA GLY A 91 0.01 -15.37 -5.04
C GLY A 91 0.01 -13.88 -5.37
N LEU A 92 -0.72 -13.06 -4.59
CA LEU A 92 -0.81 -11.61 -4.79
C LEU A 92 0.27 -10.88 -3.99
N GLY A 93 0.87 -9.85 -4.58
CA GLY A 93 1.69 -8.88 -3.88
C GLY A 93 0.84 -8.01 -2.94
N VAL A 94 1.46 -7.52 -1.88
CA VAL A 94 0.77 -6.70 -0.86
C VAL A 94 1.33 -5.29 -0.88
N TYR A 95 0.45 -4.30 -1.03
CA TYR A 95 0.72 -2.90 -0.83
C TYR A 95 0.08 -2.44 0.48
N ILE A 96 0.91 -2.06 1.46
CA ILE A 96 0.49 -1.53 2.76
C ILE A 96 0.47 -0.01 2.68
N ASP A 97 -0.67 0.59 2.99
CA ASP A 97 -0.86 2.02 3.00
C ASP A 97 -1.12 2.53 4.42
N PHE A 98 -0.07 3.08 5.04
CA PHE A 98 -0.18 3.64 6.39
C PHE A 98 -0.91 4.99 6.36
N HIS A 99 -2.06 5.05 7.01
CA HIS A 99 -2.77 6.32 7.20
C HIS A 99 -2.15 7.17 8.32
N TYR A 100 -1.42 6.54 9.27
CA TYR A 100 -0.92 7.20 10.49
C TYR A 100 -2.00 8.00 11.21
N SER A 101 -3.18 7.43 11.27
CA SER A 101 -4.38 7.96 11.93
C SER A 101 -5.19 6.79 12.51
N ASP A 102 -6.08 7.07 13.45
CA ASP A 102 -6.99 6.05 14.02
C ASP A 102 -8.20 5.78 13.11
N THR A 103 -8.34 6.57 12.04
CA THR A 103 -9.42 6.51 11.06
C THR A 103 -8.90 6.92 9.68
N TRP A 104 -9.79 7.30 8.76
CA TRP A 104 -9.41 7.84 7.47
C TRP A 104 -8.42 9.00 7.60
N ALA A 105 -7.33 8.94 6.84
CA ALA A 105 -6.48 10.06 6.50
C ALA A 105 -6.71 10.36 5.01
N ASP A 106 -7.05 11.60 4.69
CA ASP A 106 -7.33 12.11 3.35
C ASP A 106 -6.96 13.60 3.29
N PRO A 107 -7.12 14.31 2.16
CA PRO A 107 -6.76 15.72 2.06
C PRO A 107 -7.48 16.64 3.03
N ALA A 108 -8.61 16.23 3.61
CA ALA A 108 -9.34 16.99 4.63
C ALA A 108 -9.03 16.54 6.07
N HIS A 109 -8.48 15.34 6.24
CA HIS A 109 -8.33 14.68 7.54
C HIS A 109 -6.98 13.97 7.66
N GLN A 110 -6.03 14.60 8.38
CA GLN A 110 -4.70 14.02 8.65
C GLN A 110 -4.44 14.02 10.17
N THR A 111 -5.43 13.54 10.93
CA THR A 111 -5.42 13.62 12.39
C THR A 111 -4.36 12.70 12.98
N THR A 112 -3.49 13.24 13.82
CA THR A 112 -2.53 12.47 14.62
C THR A 112 -3.28 11.45 15.50
N PRO A 113 -2.80 10.18 15.57
CA PRO A 113 -3.43 9.15 16.41
C PRO A 113 -3.52 9.57 17.88
N SER A 114 -4.57 9.09 18.54
CA SER A 114 -4.78 9.35 19.97
C SER A 114 -3.58 8.85 20.80
N GLY A 115 -3.13 9.68 21.73
CA GLY A 115 -2.00 9.37 22.61
C GLY A 115 -0.61 9.49 21.94
N TRP A 116 -0.52 9.93 20.67
CA TRP A 116 0.76 10.25 20.06
C TRP A 116 1.21 11.67 20.45
N PRO A 117 2.53 11.91 20.59
CA PRO A 117 3.06 13.27 20.82
C PRO A 117 2.69 14.23 19.70
N THR A 118 2.66 15.52 20.00
CA THR A 118 2.43 16.59 19.02
C THR A 118 3.65 17.48 18.79
N ASP A 119 4.70 17.36 19.61
CA ASP A 119 5.98 17.98 19.31
C ASP A 119 6.75 17.16 18.27
N ILE A 120 7.47 17.83 17.40
CA ILE A 120 8.11 17.17 16.24
C ILE A 120 9.17 16.16 16.64
N GLU A 121 9.89 16.37 17.73
CA GLU A 121 10.96 15.47 18.19
C GLU A 121 10.38 14.11 18.58
N ASN A 122 9.47 14.10 19.54
CA ASN A 122 8.87 12.87 20.05
C ASN A 122 7.93 12.22 19.02
N LEU A 123 7.20 13.03 18.22
CA LEU A 123 6.35 12.52 17.16
C LEU A 123 7.15 11.77 16.09
N SER A 124 8.30 12.30 15.68
CA SER A 124 9.15 11.64 14.69
C SER A 124 9.71 10.30 15.19
N TRP A 125 10.11 10.22 16.44
CA TRP A 125 10.52 8.94 17.09
C TRP A 125 9.36 7.97 17.25
N LYS A 126 8.18 8.46 17.61
CA LYS A 126 6.96 7.62 17.70
C LYS A 126 6.59 7.03 16.36
N LEU A 127 6.64 7.82 15.30
CA LEU A 127 6.36 7.40 13.93
C LEU A 127 7.38 6.36 13.43
N TYR A 128 8.68 6.61 13.67
CA TYR A 128 9.74 5.66 13.36
C TYR A 128 9.50 4.30 14.04
N ASN A 129 9.30 4.32 15.37
CA ASN A 129 9.12 3.09 16.14
C ASN A 129 7.85 2.32 15.74
N TYR A 130 6.74 3.02 15.49
CA TYR A 130 5.50 2.40 15.01
C TYR A 130 5.71 1.72 13.64
N THR A 131 6.36 2.41 12.71
CA THR A 131 6.58 1.89 11.37
C THR A 131 7.54 0.71 11.38
N LEU A 132 8.62 0.80 12.17
CA LEU A 132 9.58 -0.30 12.39
C LEU A 132 8.90 -1.55 12.97
N ASP A 133 8.11 -1.36 14.03
CA ASP A 133 7.38 -2.46 14.68
C ASP A 133 6.38 -3.10 13.72
N ALA A 134 5.58 -2.30 13.02
CA ALA A 134 4.63 -2.80 12.03
C ALA A 134 5.32 -3.61 10.91
N ALA A 135 6.42 -3.11 10.38
CA ALA A 135 7.19 -3.80 9.35
C ALA A 135 7.77 -5.14 9.88
N ASN A 136 8.28 -5.15 11.11
CA ASN A 136 8.79 -6.36 11.76
C ASN A 136 7.68 -7.39 12.01
N GLN A 137 6.47 -6.94 12.37
CA GLN A 137 5.33 -7.85 12.55
C GLN A 137 4.88 -8.49 11.23
N PHE A 138 4.92 -7.78 10.10
CA PHE A 138 4.69 -8.39 8.79
C PHE A 138 5.73 -9.46 8.48
N GLN A 139 7.03 -9.19 8.73
CA GLN A 139 8.10 -10.18 8.54
C GLN A 139 7.89 -11.41 9.43
N ALA A 140 7.62 -11.21 10.73
CA ALA A 140 7.37 -12.30 11.68
C ALA A 140 6.13 -13.14 11.30
N ALA A 141 5.15 -12.53 10.66
CA ALA A 141 3.97 -13.22 10.12
C ALA A 141 4.24 -13.97 8.81
N GLY A 142 5.46 -13.89 8.29
CA GLY A 142 5.85 -14.50 7.03
C GLY A 142 5.30 -13.79 5.80
N VAL A 143 4.91 -12.53 5.92
CA VAL A 143 4.43 -11.69 4.82
C VAL A 143 5.46 -10.61 4.51
N GLN A 144 5.83 -10.47 3.24
CA GLN A 144 6.72 -9.42 2.77
C GLN A 144 5.93 -8.48 1.85
N PRO A 145 5.53 -7.30 2.33
CA PRO A 145 4.89 -6.30 1.48
C PRO A 145 5.78 -5.93 0.31
N THR A 146 5.19 -5.76 -0.85
CA THR A 146 5.88 -5.33 -2.08
C THR A 146 6.09 -3.80 -2.07
N ILE A 147 5.10 -3.08 -1.53
CA ILE A 147 5.08 -1.62 -1.42
C ILE A 147 4.58 -1.26 -0.01
N MET A 148 5.18 -0.23 0.58
CA MET A 148 4.67 0.42 1.79
C MET A 148 4.64 1.93 1.57
N SER A 149 3.46 2.56 1.65
CA SER A 149 3.38 4.01 1.62
C SER A 149 3.44 4.60 3.01
N ILE A 150 4.12 5.72 3.10
CA ILE A 150 4.42 6.45 4.35
C ILE A 150 3.48 7.64 4.51
N GLY A 151 2.20 7.35 4.56
CA GLY A 151 1.08 8.28 4.61
C GLY A 151 0.12 8.09 3.44
N ASN A 152 -1.16 8.38 3.64
CA ASN A 152 -2.21 8.35 2.63
C ASN A 152 -2.66 9.77 2.26
N GLU A 153 -2.62 10.08 0.95
CA GLU A 153 -3.12 11.35 0.38
C GLU A 153 -2.57 12.60 1.08
N ILE A 154 -1.26 12.62 1.30
CA ILE A 154 -0.57 13.61 2.13
C ILE A 154 -0.25 14.93 1.43
N THR A 155 -0.94 15.29 0.36
CA THR A 155 -0.76 16.59 -0.31
C THR A 155 -0.83 17.77 0.68
N PRO A 156 -1.74 17.82 1.67
CA PRO A 156 -1.76 18.88 2.67
C PRO A 156 -0.89 18.61 3.92
N GLY A 157 -0.01 17.61 3.85
CA GLY A 157 0.79 17.11 4.97
C GLY A 157 0.20 15.87 5.63
N LEU A 158 0.76 15.48 6.78
CA LEU A 158 0.35 14.31 7.57
C LEU A 158 0.48 14.62 9.07
N LEU A 159 -0.20 13.83 9.92
CA LEU A 159 -0.05 13.94 11.38
C LEU A 159 -0.26 15.39 11.89
N TRP A 160 -1.43 15.95 11.58
CA TRP A 160 -1.75 17.32 11.95
C TRP A 160 -1.91 17.49 13.47
N PRO A 161 -1.59 18.70 14.00
CA PRO A 161 -1.16 19.90 13.28
C PRO A 161 0.34 19.93 12.91
N THR A 162 1.16 19.05 13.44
CA THR A 162 2.63 19.11 13.42
C THR A 162 3.22 18.98 12.01
N GLY A 163 2.67 18.12 11.18
CA GLY A 163 3.12 17.86 9.80
C GLY A 163 2.24 18.54 8.74
N LYS A 164 1.63 19.71 9.03
CA LYS A 164 0.94 20.51 8.01
C LYS A 164 1.89 21.18 7.03
N THR A 165 1.42 21.49 5.83
CA THR A 165 2.19 22.14 4.74
C THR A 165 2.67 23.55 5.03
N ASN A 166 2.27 24.15 6.15
CA ASN A 166 2.87 25.38 6.66
C ASN A 166 4.25 25.16 7.31
N ASN A 167 4.69 23.90 7.47
CA ASN A 167 6.01 23.54 7.99
C ASN A 167 6.60 22.33 7.23
N TRP A 168 7.22 22.59 6.09
CA TRP A 168 7.84 21.57 5.25
C TRP A 168 9.00 20.84 5.93
N GLY A 169 9.71 21.47 6.87
CA GLY A 169 10.76 20.84 7.66
C GLY A 169 10.22 19.68 8.52
N ASN A 170 9.06 19.90 9.13
CA ASN A 170 8.39 18.85 9.91
C ASN A 170 7.92 17.69 9.01
N ILE A 171 7.33 17.99 7.84
CA ILE A 171 6.91 16.97 6.89
C ILE A 171 8.11 16.12 6.45
N ALA A 172 9.21 16.76 6.04
CA ALA A 172 10.42 16.07 5.64
C ALA A 172 10.96 15.17 6.75
N ARG A 173 10.97 15.64 8.00
CA ARG A 173 11.41 14.86 9.15
C ARG A 173 10.51 13.65 9.42
N LEU A 174 9.19 13.82 9.35
CA LEU A 174 8.23 12.74 9.54
C LEU A 174 8.36 11.66 8.44
N LEU A 175 8.43 12.07 7.18
CA LEU A 175 8.63 11.13 6.06
C LEU A 175 9.96 10.40 6.18
N HIS A 176 11.04 11.09 6.58
CA HIS A 176 12.33 10.46 6.86
C HIS A 176 12.21 9.40 7.96
N SER A 177 11.55 9.72 9.09
CA SER A 177 11.35 8.80 10.21
C SER A 177 10.56 7.56 9.80
N ALA A 178 9.46 7.71 9.07
CA ALA A 178 8.68 6.59 8.56
C ALA A 178 9.50 5.71 7.59
N ALA A 179 10.23 6.35 6.66
CA ALA A 179 11.08 5.62 5.70
C ALA A 179 12.20 4.83 6.40
N TRP A 180 12.83 5.39 7.42
CA TRP A 180 13.85 4.69 8.19
C TRP A 180 13.28 3.55 9.03
N GLY A 181 12.08 3.67 9.58
CA GLY A 181 11.39 2.55 10.22
C GLY A 181 11.26 1.34 9.30
N ILE A 182 10.94 1.55 8.02
CA ILE A 182 10.90 0.47 7.02
C ILE A 182 12.32 -0.04 6.71
N LYS A 183 13.29 0.85 6.50
CA LYS A 183 14.66 0.48 6.16
C LYS A 183 15.36 -0.33 7.25
N ASP A 184 15.16 0.02 8.51
CA ASP A 184 15.77 -0.65 9.66
C ASP A 184 15.04 -1.93 10.08
N SER A 185 13.84 -2.18 9.54
CA SER A 185 13.06 -3.38 9.84
C SER A 185 13.77 -4.67 9.41
N THR A 186 13.27 -5.80 9.88
CA THR A 186 13.76 -7.14 9.49
C THR A 186 13.21 -7.62 8.15
N LEU A 187 12.35 -6.85 7.46
CA LEU A 187 11.81 -7.22 6.15
C LEU A 187 12.93 -7.54 5.15
N ASN A 188 12.83 -8.67 4.48
CA ASN A 188 13.74 -9.10 3.43
C ASN A 188 13.01 -9.93 2.37
N PRO A 189 12.91 -9.47 1.11
CA PRO A 189 13.43 -8.20 0.60
C PRO A 189 12.72 -6.97 1.19
N LYS A 190 13.39 -5.81 1.15
CA LYS A 190 12.77 -4.53 1.53
C LYS A 190 11.69 -4.15 0.52
N PRO A 191 10.54 -3.63 0.97
CA PRO A 191 9.50 -3.11 0.08
C PRO A 191 9.95 -1.82 -0.60
N LYS A 192 9.29 -1.48 -1.70
CA LYS A 192 9.35 -0.12 -2.23
C LYS A 192 8.66 0.83 -1.25
N ILE A 193 9.32 1.94 -0.93
CA ILE A 193 8.72 3.01 -0.13
C ILE A 193 8.03 3.98 -1.08
N MET A 194 6.77 4.32 -0.80
CA MET A 194 5.95 5.20 -1.62
C MET A 194 5.46 6.40 -0.82
N VAL A 195 5.48 7.58 -1.43
CA VAL A 195 4.75 8.76 -0.98
C VAL A 195 3.44 8.79 -1.75
N HIS A 196 2.31 8.81 -1.03
CA HIS A 196 0.98 8.76 -1.61
C HIS A 196 0.35 10.16 -1.57
N LEU A 197 0.19 10.77 -2.73
CA LEU A 197 -0.52 12.04 -2.93
C LEU A 197 -1.91 11.75 -3.52
N ASP A 198 -2.88 12.63 -3.27
CA ASP A 198 -4.27 12.48 -3.73
C ASP A 198 -4.43 12.73 -5.24
N ASN A 199 -3.54 13.54 -5.81
CA ASN A 199 -3.49 13.79 -7.25
C ASN A 199 -2.06 14.03 -7.74
N GLY A 200 -1.84 13.97 -9.03
CA GLY A 200 -0.52 14.08 -9.66
C GLY A 200 -0.23 15.42 -10.34
N TRP A 201 -1.06 16.44 -10.13
CA TRP A 201 -0.95 17.79 -10.74
C TRP A 201 -1.35 18.88 -9.77
#